data_a20053d2c33064d04040258faa18d785
#
_entry.id   a20053d2c33064d04040258faa18d785
#
_cell.length_a   1.000
_cell.length_b   1.000
_cell.length_c   1.000
_cell.angle_alpha   90.00
_cell.angle_beta   90.00
_cell.angle_gamma   90.00
#
_symmetry.space_group_name_H-M   'P 1'
#
loop_
_entity.id
_entity.type
_entity.pdbx_description
1 polymer ?
#
loop_
_entity_poly.entity_id
_entity_poly.type
_entity_poly.pdbx_seq_one_letter_code
_entity_poly.pdbx_strand_id
1 'polypeptide(L)'
;DSCKVPHFYTNKEKELCELENPLIFMSVSDIPNVRKIQEILEYAIKSNRSMLLIAPLESQPLTALAMNKAKGNIKVNVIDPPSFGLKRKDILEDLALLVGATVFDESLGDSIDAITPDMLGSADKAVSDKDGTVLVVSEKSKEVQDRIEYLKTTLAKEDHAVMTKHLTDRIALLSG
;
A
#
# COMPACT_ATOMS: atom_id res chain seq x y z
N ASP A 1 4.69 5.62 -4.99
CA ASP A 1 3.99 6.77 -4.45
C ASP A 1 2.98 7.41 -5.40
N SER A 2 3.15 7.25 -6.71
CA SER A 2 2.31 7.88 -7.73
C SER A 2 1.63 6.85 -8.62
N CYS A 3 0.64 7.31 -9.39
CA CYS A 3 -0.03 6.47 -10.36
C CYS A 3 0.93 6.18 -11.53
N LYS A 4 1.36 4.93 -11.66
CA LYS A 4 2.44 4.53 -12.59
C LYS A 4 2.05 4.50 -14.05
N VAL A 5 0.80 4.21 -14.34
CA VAL A 5 0.33 3.94 -15.70
C VAL A 5 -0.95 4.72 -15.97
N PRO A 6 -1.03 5.44 -17.11
CA PRO A 6 -2.24 6.20 -17.46
C PRO A 6 -3.52 5.35 -17.51
N HIS A 7 -3.40 4.05 -17.76
CA HIS A 7 -4.54 3.13 -17.78
C HIS A 7 -5.22 2.98 -16.41
N PHE A 8 -4.54 3.35 -15.33
CA PHE A 8 -5.11 3.30 -13.98
C PHE A 8 -5.86 4.58 -13.59
N TYR A 9 -5.76 5.65 -14.39
CA TYR A 9 -6.47 6.88 -14.09
C TYR A 9 -7.99 6.67 -14.12
N THR A 10 -8.65 7.11 -13.07
CA THR A 10 -10.12 7.18 -13.00
C THR A 10 -10.62 8.53 -13.52
N ASN A 11 -9.79 9.55 -13.45
CA ASN A 11 -10.04 10.87 -14.03
C ASN A 11 -8.83 11.26 -14.89
N LYS A 12 -8.96 11.07 -16.21
CA LYS A 12 -7.87 11.30 -17.15
C LYS A 12 -7.48 12.75 -17.30
N GLU A 13 -8.44 13.67 -17.17
CA GLU A 13 -8.19 15.10 -17.32
C GLU A 13 -7.30 15.61 -16.18
N LYS A 14 -7.57 15.18 -14.95
CA LYS A 14 -6.80 15.55 -13.77
C LYS A 14 -5.63 14.62 -13.50
N GLU A 15 -5.49 13.54 -14.28
CA GLU A 15 -4.47 12.51 -14.11
C GLU A 15 -4.50 11.91 -12.70
N LEU A 16 -5.70 11.59 -12.22
CA LEU A 16 -5.95 11.03 -10.89
C LEU A 16 -6.42 9.58 -10.97
N CYS A 17 -6.00 8.79 -10.00
CA CYS A 17 -6.58 7.49 -9.71
C CYS A 17 -7.26 7.56 -8.34
N GLU A 18 -8.59 7.57 -8.32
CA GLU A 18 -9.40 7.59 -7.11
C GLU A 18 -10.06 6.24 -6.91
N LEU A 19 -9.81 5.63 -5.76
CA LEU A 19 -10.41 4.36 -5.37
C LEU A 19 -11.25 4.57 -4.13
N GLU A 20 -12.55 4.24 -4.22
CA GLU A 20 -13.47 4.31 -3.10
C GLU A 20 -13.47 2.97 -2.35
N ASN A 21 -13.33 3.03 -1.04
CA ASN A 21 -13.35 1.87 -0.15
C ASN A 21 -12.45 0.71 -0.66
N PRO A 22 -11.17 1.00 -1.02
CA PRO A 22 -10.31 0.00 -1.62
C PRO A 22 -9.85 -1.07 -0.63
N LEU A 23 -9.62 -2.28 -1.14
CA LEU A 23 -8.79 -3.27 -0.48
C LEU A 23 -7.32 -2.91 -0.74
N ILE A 24 -6.47 -3.15 0.24
CA ILE A 24 -5.05 -2.76 0.15
C ILE A 24 -4.16 -3.97 0.38
N PHE A 25 -3.29 -4.24 -0.59
CA PHE A 25 -2.24 -5.25 -0.49
C PHE A 25 -0.89 -4.57 -0.42
N MET A 26 -0.04 -5.01 0.49
CA MET A 26 1.30 -4.46 0.70
C MET A 26 2.37 -5.54 0.62
N SER A 27 3.45 -5.26 -0.12
CA SER A 27 4.61 -6.14 -0.22
C SER A 27 5.90 -5.35 -0.28
N VAL A 28 6.93 -5.82 0.44
CA VAL A 28 8.31 -5.35 0.26
C VAL A 28 9.05 -6.20 -0.76
N SER A 29 8.55 -7.40 -1.05
CA SER A 29 9.14 -8.35 -1.98
C SER A 29 8.56 -8.21 -3.38
N ASP A 30 9.38 -8.46 -4.40
CA ASP A 30 8.96 -8.37 -5.79
C ASP A 30 7.84 -9.36 -6.12
N ILE A 31 6.89 -8.92 -6.93
CA ILE A 31 5.82 -9.77 -7.45
C ILE A 31 6.14 -10.03 -8.94
N PRO A 32 6.62 -11.24 -9.29
CA PRO A 32 7.15 -11.50 -10.63
C PRO A 32 6.08 -11.72 -11.70
N ASN A 33 4.87 -12.14 -11.32
CA ASN A 33 3.77 -12.31 -12.27
C ASN A 33 2.42 -12.20 -11.57
N VAL A 34 1.36 -11.95 -12.35
CA VAL A 34 0.01 -11.70 -11.84
C VAL A 34 -0.61 -12.95 -11.19
N ARG A 35 -0.17 -14.14 -11.55
CA ARG A 35 -0.70 -15.39 -10.98
C ARG A 35 -0.46 -15.48 -9.48
N LYS A 36 0.62 -14.88 -9.00
CA LYS A 36 0.99 -14.90 -7.57
C LYS A 36 0.03 -14.09 -6.70
N ILE A 37 -0.68 -13.14 -7.29
CA ILE A 37 -1.67 -12.32 -6.61
C ILE A 37 -3.10 -12.57 -7.13
N GLN A 38 -3.29 -13.61 -7.91
CA GLN A 38 -4.60 -13.90 -8.53
C GLN A 38 -5.69 -14.09 -7.50
N GLU A 39 -5.44 -14.76 -6.40
CA GLU A 39 -6.45 -15.04 -5.37
C GLU A 39 -6.99 -13.75 -4.76
N ILE A 40 -6.11 -12.78 -4.44
CA ILE A 40 -6.56 -11.50 -3.89
C ILE A 40 -7.29 -10.65 -4.92
N LEU A 41 -6.89 -10.71 -6.18
CA LEU A 41 -7.58 -10.00 -7.26
C LEU A 41 -8.98 -10.56 -7.48
N GLU A 42 -9.14 -11.87 -7.48
CA GLU A 42 -10.44 -12.54 -7.58
C GLU A 42 -11.35 -12.19 -6.41
N TYR A 43 -10.79 -12.12 -5.21
CA TYR A 43 -11.51 -11.70 -4.02
C TYR A 43 -12.05 -10.27 -4.16
N ALA A 44 -11.26 -9.35 -4.68
CA ALA A 44 -11.67 -7.97 -4.91
C ALA A 44 -12.81 -7.90 -5.94
N ILE A 45 -12.70 -8.66 -7.02
CA ILE A 45 -13.72 -8.73 -8.07
C ILE A 45 -15.04 -9.28 -7.50
N LYS A 46 -14.99 -10.38 -6.77
CA LYS A 46 -16.17 -11.00 -6.15
C LYS A 46 -16.82 -10.10 -5.10
N SER A 47 -16.02 -9.32 -4.40
CA SER A 47 -16.50 -8.37 -3.39
C SER A 47 -16.97 -7.05 -4.00
N ASN A 48 -16.82 -6.88 -5.29
CA ASN A 48 -17.12 -5.63 -6.03
C ASN A 48 -16.40 -4.43 -5.40
N ARG A 49 -15.13 -4.63 -5.04
CA ARG A 49 -14.28 -3.60 -4.42
C ARG A 49 -13.07 -3.28 -5.29
N SER A 50 -12.66 -2.04 -5.26
CA SER A 50 -11.40 -1.62 -5.86
C SER A 50 -10.21 -2.13 -5.05
N MET A 51 -9.02 -2.11 -5.65
CA MET A 51 -7.80 -2.57 -4.99
C MET A 51 -6.64 -1.63 -5.26
N LEU A 52 -5.90 -1.33 -4.20
CA LEU A 52 -4.61 -0.64 -4.27
C LEU A 52 -3.51 -1.65 -3.95
N LEU A 53 -2.57 -1.80 -4.86
CA LEU A 53 -1.39 -2.65 -4.68
C LEU A 53 -0.18 -1.76 -4.37
N ILE A 54 0.35 -1.85 -3.16
CA ILE A 54 1.58 -1.18 -2.76
C ILE A 54 2.69 -2.23 -2.78
N ALA A 55 3.26 -2.44 -3.95
CA ALA A 55 4.18 -3.54 -4.19
C ALA A 55 5.10 -3.25 -5.38
N PRO A 56 6.34 -3.77 -5.36
CA PRO A 56 7.23 -3.68 -6.52
C PRO A 56 6.81 -4.74 -7.55
N LEU A 57 6.01 -4.32 -8.55
CA LEU A 57 5.58 -5.19 -9.64
C LEU A 57 6.53 -5.07 -10.83
N GLU A 58 6.89 -6.21 -11.39
CA GLU A 58 7.63 -6.27 -12.65
C GLU A 58 6.73 -5.89 -13.83
N SER A 59 7.32 -5.78 -15.02
CA SER A 59 6.60 -5.31 -16.22
C SER A 59 5.42 -6.21 -16.61
N GLN A 60 5.57 -7.53 -16.49
CA GLN A 60 4.52 -8.48 -16.87
C GLN A 60 3.24 -8.33 -16.03
N PRO A 61 3.32 -8.37 -14.69
CA PRO A 61 2.11 -8.20 -13.88
C PRO A 61 1.52 -6.80 -14.01
N LEU A 62 2.34 -5.78 -14.16
CA LEU A 62 1.87 -4.41 -14.35
C LEU A 62 1.08 -4.27 -15.64
N THR A 63 1.59 -4.82 -16.75
CA THR A 63 0.92 -4.81 -18.06
C THR A 63 -0.38 -5.60 -18.01
N ALA A 64 -0.37 -6.79 -17.39
CA ALA A 64 -1.55 -7.63 -17.27
C ALA A 64 -2.69 -6.92 -16.49
N LEU A 65 -2.34 -6.23 -15.39
CA LEU A 65 -3.30 -5.47 -14.61
C LEU A 65 -3.85 -4.27 -15.38
N ALA A 66 -3.00 -3.55 -16.11
CA ALA A 66 -3.42 -2.43 -16.94
C ALA A 66 -4.42 -2.86 -18.01
N MET A 67 -4.18 -4.00 -18.65
CA MET A 67 -5.10 -4.56 -19.65
C MET A 67 -6.45 -4.96 -19.04
N ASN A 68 -6.45 -5.57 -17.86
CA ASN A 68 -7.69 -5.95 -17.18
C ASN A 68 -8.48 -4.72 -16.72
N LYS A 69 -7.80 -3.68 -16.27
CA LYS A 69 -8.42 -2.41 -15.92
C LYS A 69 -9.07 -1.76 -17.14
N ALA A 70 -8.39 -1.76 -18.29
CA ALA A 70 -8.90 -1.20 -19.53
C ALA A 70 -10.15 -1.94 -20.03
N LYS A 71 -10.24 -3.25 -19.75
CA LYS A 71 -11.42 -4.06 -20.07
C LYS A 71 -12.57 -3.89 -19.07
N GLY A 72 -12.36 -3.11 -18.00
CA GLY A 72 -13.38 -2.90 -16.98
C GLY A 72 -13.57 -4.05 -15.99
N ASN A 73 -12.67 -5.03 -15.98
CA ASN A 73 -12.78 -6.21 -15.12
C ASN A 73 -12.49 -5.90 -13.65
N ILE A 74 -11.61 -4.94 -13.38
CA ILE A 74 -11.21 -4.58 -12.02
C ILE A 74 -10.84 -3.10 -11.96
N LYS A 75 -11.14 -2.47 -10.82
CA LYS A 75 -10.65 -1.13 -10.48
C LYS A 75 -9.41 -1.29 -9.62
N VAL A 76 -8.26 -1.05 -10.19
CA VAL A 76 -6.97 -1.28 -9.54
C VAL A 76 -6.02 -0.11 -9.78
N ASN A 77 -5.18 0.19 -8.79
CA ASN A 77 -4.00 1.02 -8.95
C ASN A 77 -2.81 0.32 -8.31
N VAL A 78 -1.64 0.59 -8.85
CA VAL A 78 -0.37 0.04 -8.36
C VAL A 78 0.57 1.20 -8.09
N ILE A 79 1.14 1.23 -6.89
CA ILE A 79 2.16 2.20 -6.51
C ILE A 79 3.38 1.46 -5.96
N ASP A 80 4.55 2.08 -6.08
CA ASP A 80 5.74 1.54 -5.45
C ASP A 80 5.71 1.77 -3.95
N PRO A 81 6.24 0.82 -3.15
CA PRO A 81 6.46 1.07 -1.73
C PRO A 81 7.35 2.30 -1.53
N PRO A 82 7.04 3.14 -0.54
CA PRO A 82 7.83 4.35 -0.29
C PRO A 82 9.21 4.03 0.29
N SER A 83 10.19 4.92 0.03
CA SER A 83 11.54 4.85 0.59
C SER A 83 12.33 3.60 0.16
N PHE A 84 13.37 3.23 0.90
CA PHE A 84 14.29 2.13 0.58
C PHE A 84 14.72 1.40 1.84
N GLY A 85 15.09 0.11 1.70
CA GLY A 85 15.70 -0.69 2.75
C GLY A 85 14.85 -0.79 4.01
N LEU A 86 15.47 -0.61 5.18
CA LEU A 86 14.77 -0.70 6.47
C LEU A 86 13.71 0.38 6.63
N LYS A 87 13.95 1.58 6.09
CA LYS A 87 12.94 2.65 6.12
C LYS A 87 11.67 2.25 5.37
N ARG A 88 11.81 1.55 4.25
CA ARG A 88 10.67 1.02 3.49
C ARG A 88 9.84 0.05 4.32
N LYS A 89 10.49 -0.88 5.02
CA LYS A 89 9.82 -1.85 5.89
C LYS A 89 9.06 -1.15 7.01
N ASP A 90 9.69 -0.20 7.68
CA ASP A 90 9.07 0.56 8.76
C ASP A 90 7.82 1.31 8.29
N ILE A 91 7.92 1.99 7.15
CA ILE A 91 6.80 2.77 6.59
C ILE A 91 5.66 1.85 6.15
N LEU A 92 5.98 0.72 5.50
CA LEU A 92 4.96 -0.25 5.11
C LEU A 92 4.27 -0.88 6.30
N GLU A 93 5.00 -1.20 7.36
CA GLU A 93 4.40 -1.72 8.60
C GLU A 93 3.50 -0.70 9.26
N ASP A 94 3.88 0.57 9.28
CA ASP A 94 3.03 1.64 9.80
C ASP A 94 1.75 1.80 8.98
N LEU A 95 1.86 1.79 7.64
CA LEU A 95 0.71 1.84 6.75
C LEU A 95 -0.18 0.60 6.91
N ALA A 96 0.42 -0.58 7.04
CA ALA A 96 -0.31 -1.83 7.26
C ALA A 96 -1.11 -1.78 8.57
N LEU A 97 -0.51 -1.27 9.62
CA LEU A 97 -1.19 -1.08 10.90
C LEU A 97 -2.38 -0.13 10.76
N LEU A 98 -2.19 0.96 10.02
CA LEU A 98 -3.22 1.98 9.79
C LEU A 98 -4.45 1.41 9.05
N VAL A 99 -4.24 0.53 8.07
CA VAL A 99 -5.30 -0.02 7.23
C VAL A 99 -5.72 -1.44 7.61
N GLY A 100 -5.02 -2.07 8.55
CA GLY A 100 -5.32 -3.44 8.98
C GLY A 100 -4.80 -4.51 8.04
N ALA A 101 -3.75 -4.22 7.27
CA ALA A 101 -3.14 -5.18 6.35
C ALA A 101 -1.96 -5.91 6.99
N THR A 102 -1.52 -6.99 6.33
CA THR A 102 -0.28 -7.72 6.65
C THR A 102 0.69 -7.52 5.50
N VAL A 103 1.91 -7.05 5.79
CA VAL A 103 2.93 -6.85 4.77
C VAL A 103 3.51 -8.21 4.35
N PHE A 104 3.49 -8.49 3.04
CA PHE A 104 4.16 -9.67 2.49
C PHE A 104 5.66 -9.41 2.41
N ASP A 105 6.46 -10.31 2.99
CA ASP A 105 7.92 -10.19 3.04
C ASP A 105 8.58 -11.58 3.02
N GLU A 106 9.19 -11.94 1.92
CA GLU A 106 9.87 -13.22 1.75
C GLU A 106 11.05 -13.37 2.73
N SER A 107 11.68 -12.28 3.13
CA SER A 107 12.80 -12.34 4.08
C SER A 107 12.38 -12.79 5.48
N LEU A 108 11.09 -12.70 5.80
CA LEU A 108 10.52 -13.18 7.07
C LEU A 108 10.00 -14.63 6.96
N GLY A 109 10.26 -15.31 5.84
CA GLY A 109 9.81 -16.68 5.61
C GLY A 109 8.45 -16.80 4.92
N ASP A 110 7.85 -15.69 4.49
CA ASP A 110 6.58 -15.73 3.76
C ASP A 110 6.80 -16.36 2.38
N SER A 111 5.87 -17.24 1.98
CA SER A 111 5.89 -17.84 0.65
C SER A 111 5.04 -17.02 -0.31
N ILE A 112 5.57 -16.76 -1.51
CA ILE A 112 4.81 -16.05 -2.56
C ILE A 112 3.56 -16.80 -2.99
N ASP A 113 3.51 -18.11 -2.76
CA ASP A 113 2.34 -18.93 -3.07
C ASP A 113 1.29 -18.91 -1.95
N ALA A 114 1.58 -18.24 -0.82
CA ALA A 114 0.71 -18.15 0.34
C ALA A 114 0.03 -16.77 0.48
N ILE A 115 0.02 -15.96 -0.56
CA ILE A 115 -0.69 -14.67 -0.57
C ILE A 115 -2.20 -14.93 -0.62
N THR A 116 -2.91 -14.52 0.43
CA THR A 116 -4.34 -14.77 0.60
C THR A 116 -5.10 -13.49 0.95
N PRO A 117 -6.44 -13.48 0.80
CA PRO A 117 -7.26 -12.32 1.18
C PRO A 117 -7.14 -11.88 2.64
N ASP A 118 -6.72 -12.77 3.54
CA ASP A 118 -6.50 -12.44 4.95
C ASP A 118 -5.42 -11.38 5.16
N MET A 119 -4.53 -11.21 4.18
CA MET A 119 -3.46 -10.20 4.23
C MET A 119 -3.92 -8.81 3.81
N LEU A 120 -5.13 -8.68 3.29
CA LEU A 120 -5.65 -7.42 2.79
C LEU A 120 -6.15 -6.52 3.91
N GLY A 121 -5.82 -5.23 3.80
CA GLY A 121 -6.42 -4.18 4.62
C GLY A 121 -7.42 -3.38 3.80
N SER A 122 -7.90 -2.29 4.38
CA SER A 122 -8.84 -1.40 3.71
C SER A 122 -8.68 0.04 4.18
N ALA A 123 -9.09 0.97 3.32
CA ALA A 123 -9.19 2.39 3.64
C ALA A 123 -10.54 2.90 3.14
N ASP A 124 -10.91 4.11 3.54
CA ASP A 124 -12.14 4.73 3.04
C ASP A 124 -11.97 5.20 1.61
N LYS A 125 -10.78 5.69 1.28
CA LYS A 125 -10.45 6.20 -0.03
C LYS A 125 -8.94 6.16 -0.26
N ALA A 126 -8.54 5.99 -1.51
CA ALA A 126 -7.14 6.13 -1.93
C ALA A 126 -7.10 7.00 -3.19
N VAL A 127 -6.34 8.09 -3.14
CA VAL A 127 -6.19 9.02 -4.27
C VAL A 127 -4.72 9.10 -4.64
N SER A 128 -4.42 8.78 -5.88
CA SER A 128 -3.06 8.86 -6.42
C SER A 128 -3.03 9.81 -7.61
N ASP A 129 -2.01 10.65 -7.65
CA ASP A 129 -1.69 11.48 -8.82
C ASP A 129 -0.24 11.20 -9.24
N LYS A 130 0.31 12.07 -10.09
CA LYS A 130 1.70 11.93 -10.55
C LYS A 130 2.73 12.17 -9.45
N ASP A 131 2.37 12.84 -8.36
CA ASP A 131 3.29 13.25 -7.31
C ASP A 131 3.21 12.37 -6.05
N GLY A 132 2.08 11.73 -5.79
CA GLY A 132 1.94 10.91 -4.60
C GLY A 132 0.58 10.26 -4.42
N THR A 133 0.41 9.60 -3.28
CA THR A 133 -0.82 8.90 -2.91
C THR A 133 -1.25 9.31 -1.51
N VAL A 134 -2.55 9.56 -1.36
CA VAL A 134 -3.18 9.85 -0.07
C VAL A 134 -4.17 8.74 0.26
N LEU A 135 -4.03 8.17 1.46
CA LEU A 135 -4.98 7.20 2.01
C LEU A 135 -5.83 7.89 3.07
N VAL A 136 -7.14 7.75 2.95
CA VAL A 136 -8.08 8.30 3.93
C VAL A 136 -8.59 7.16 4.80
N VAL A 137 -8.32 7.25 6.12
CA VAL A 137 -8.76 6.29 7.12
C VAL A 137 -9.43 7.07 8.24
N SER A 138 -10.74 6.95 8.37
CA SER A 138 -11.53 7.73 9.32
C SER A 138 -11.40 7.26 10.77
N GLU A 139 -11.23 5.95 10.97
CA GLU A 139 -11.08 5.37 12.30
C GLU A 139 -9.69 4.78 12.48
N LYS A 140 -9.02 5.18 13.56
CA LYS A 140 -7.70 4.67 13.92
C LYS A 140 -7.81 3.74 15.10
N SER A 141 -7.24 2.55 15.00
CA SER A 141 -7.25 1.55 16.06
C SER A 141 -6.39 1.97 17.26
N LYS A 142 -6.57 1.26 18.37
CA LYS A 142 -5.71 1.44 19.55
C LYS A 142 -4.26 1.13 19.23
N GLU A 143 -4.00 0.15 18.38
CA GLU A 143 -2.66 -0.24 17.95
C GLU A 143 -1.94 0.90 17.23
N VAL A 144 -2.68 1.69 16.45
CA VAL A 144 -2.12 2.90 15.81
C VAL A 144 -1.72 3.92 16.85
N GLN A 145 -2.58 4.19 17.83
CA GLN A 145 -2.28 5.13 18.90
C GLN A 145 -1.08 4.67 19.73
N ASP A 146 -1.01 3.39 20.06
CA ASP A 146 0.11 2.80 20.80
C ASP A 146 1.41 2.93 20.01
N ARG A 147 1.38 2.75 18.70
CA ARG A 147 2.55 2.92 17.83
C ARG A 147 3.01 4.38 17.82
N ILE A 148 2.10 5.34 17.74
CA ILE A 148 2.41 6.77 17.79
C ILE A 148 3.13 7.10 19.10
N GLU A 149 2.62 6.63 20.23
CA GLU A 149 3.25 6.86 21.54
C GLU A 149 4.64 6.24 21.65
N TYR A 150 4.79 5.02 21.14
CA TYR A 150 6.10 4.36 21.07
C TYR A 150 7.10 5.16 20.25
N LEU A 151 6.70 5.66 19.09
CA LEU A 151 7.57 6.46 18.22
C LEU A 151 7.94 7.79 18.87
N LYS A 152 7.02 8.45 19.54
CA LYS A 152 7.29 9.68 20.28
C LYS A 152 8.31 9.46 21.40
N THR A 153 8.16 8.36 22.16
CA THR A 153 9.10 7.99 23.22
C THR A 153 10.48 7.72 22.64
N THR A 154 10.58 7.02 21.54
CA THR A 154 11.83 6.73 20.86
C THR A 154 12.47 8.00 20.32
N LEU A 155 11.67 8.90 19.71
CA LEU A 155 12.13 10.17 19.19
C LEU A 155 12.75 11.04 20.27
N ALA A 156 12.17 11.07 21.47
CA ALA A 156 12.69 11.87 22.60
C ALA A 156 14.10 11.44 23.04
N LYS A 157 14.50 10.21 22.72
CA LYS A 157 15.82 9.64 23.06
C LYS A 157 16.79 9.62 21.89
N GLU A 158 16.35 10.01 20.70
CA GLU A 158 17.17 9.89 19.48
C GLU A 158 18.02 11.12 19.25
N ASP A 159 19.32 10.91 19.04
CA ASP A 159 20.29 11.99 18.81
C ASP A 159 20.72 12.10 17.34
N HIS A 160 20.50 11.04 16.55
CA HIS A 160 20.96 11.00 15.15
C HIS A 160 19.96 11.70 14.23
N ALA A 161 20.41 12.71 13.47
CA ALA A 161 19.53 13.53 12.62
C ALA A 161 18.69 12.76 11.62
N VAL A 162 19.29 11.74 10.96
CA VAL A 162 18.58 10.92 9.97
C VAL A 162 17.46 10.10 10.62
N MET A 163 17.73 9.50 11.78
CA MET A 163 16.74 8.73 12.53
C MET A 163 15.67 9.62 13.12
N THR A 164 16.02 10.80 13.58
CA THR A 164 15.07 11.79 14.09
C THR A 164 14.05 12.16 12.99
N LYS A 165 14.54 12.43 11.78
CA LYS A 165 13.67 12.74 10.65
C LYS A 165 12.78 11.56 10.31
N HIS A 166 13.32 10.36 10.27
CA HIS A 166 12.57 9.14 9.96
C HIS A 166 11.42 8.91 10.96
N LEU A 167 11.72 9.03 12.27
CA LEU A 167 10.71 8.88 13.32
C LEU A 167 9.65 9.98 13.24
N THR A 168 10.04 11.21 12.95
CA THR A 168 9.11 12.33 12.78
C THR A 168 8.16 12.08 11.60
N ASP A 169 8.71 11.61 10.48
CA ASP A 169 7.92 11.29 9.29
C ASP A 169 6.90 10.18 9.56
N ARG A 170 7.30 9.14 10.32
CA ARG A 170 6.40 8.04 10.70
C ARG A 170 5.26 8.52 11.60
N ILE A 171 5.57 9.35 12.59
CA ILE A 171 4.56 9.94 13.49
C ILE A 171 3.55 10.75 12.68
N ALA A 172 4.03 11.59 11.77
CA ALA A 172 3.17 12.40 10.92
C ALA A 172 2.25 11.54 10.04
N LEU A 173 2.78 10.47 9.47
CA LEU A 173 2.02 9.55 8.62
C LEU A 173 0.89 8.86 9.40
N LEU A 174 1.16 8.40 10.62
CA LEU A 174 0.18 7.72 11.47
C LEU A 174 -0.84 8.67 12.09
N SER A 175 -0.44 9.91 12.35
CA SER A 175 -1.30 10.92 12.98
C SER A 175 -2.29 11.56 12.03
N GLY A 176 -2.06 11.42 10.75
CA GLY A 176 -2.99 11.88 9.80
C GLY A 176 -2.73 12.90 8.89
#